data_fbbc1e9120bbe68ddc9e1e2baeb3a609
#
_entry.id   fbbc1e9120bbe68ddc9e1e2baeb3a609
#
_cell.length_a   1.000
_cell.length_b   1.000
_cell.length_c   1.000
_cell.angle_alpha   90.00
_cell.angle_beta   90.00
_cell.angle_gamma   90.00
#
_symmetry.space_group_name_H-M   'P 1'
#
loop_
_entity.id
_entity.type
_entity.pdbx_description
1 polymer ?
#
loop_
_entity_poly.entity_id
_entity_poly.type
_entity_poly.pdbx_seq_one_letter_code
_entity_poly.pdbx_strand_id
1 'polypeptide(L)'
;MTTLKTCAAAIASVFMLASAGYAQTLTLIGSGSSAFEVPPIAGAGTSSATCTLNPSAATFACTATVYNLVDLTAGHVHVGGPGVAGPVVMNIPSLPLRISDDFTLTWTWTNADLILRPAQGVNKLADVFEACSSGNCYLNFHTTANPGGEIRMQLCPQGDGRAANTFYGINACTIAR
;
A
#
# COMPACT_ATOMS: atom_id res chain seq x y z
N MET A 1 25.07 50.80 -50.84
CA MET A 1 24.11 49.69 -50.73
C MET A 1 24.46 48.83 -49.49
N THR A 2 23.79 49.06 -48.40
CA THR A 2 24.09 48.44 -47.11
C THR A 2 22.97 47.44 -46.84
N THR A 3 23.28 46.15 -46.92
CA THR A 3 22.31 45.08 -46.63
C THR A 3 22.17 44.85 -45.14
N LEU A 4 20.98 45.09 -44.60
CA LEU A 4 20.61 44.80 -43.22
C LEU A 4 20.34 43.29 -43.09
N LYS A 5 21.10 42.58 -42.24
CA LYS A 5 20.83 41.18 -41.87
C LYS A 5 19.94 41.18 -40.67
N THR A 6 18.68 40.77 -40.81
CA THR A 6 17.74 40.50 -39.75
C THR A 6 18.06 39.17 -39.09
N CYS A 7 18.50 39.18 -37.82
CA CYS A 7 18.56 37.98 -36.98
C CYS A 7 17.16 37.69 -36.44
N ALA A 8 16.58 36.57 -36.84
CA ALA A 8 15.38 36.01 -36.22
C ALA A 8 15.76 35.24 -34.96
N ALA A 9 15.36 35.77 -33.82
CA ALA A 9 15.50 35.05 -32.53
C ALA A 9 14.37 34.03 -32.41
N ALA A 10 14.70 32.75 -32.44
CA ALA A 10 13.76 31.67 -32.16
C ALA A 10 13.54 31.60 -30.63
N ILE A 11 12.34 31.93 -30.16
CA ILE A 11 11.91 31.75 -28.78
C ILE A 11 11.51 30.28 -28.63
N ALA A 12 12.37 29.48 -28.02
CA ALA A 12 12.04 28.11 -27.62
C ALA A 12 11.12 28.16 -26.39
N SER A 13 9.84 27.93 -26.59
CA SER A 13 8.87 27.74 -25.50
C SER A 13 9.13 26.40 -24.81
N VAL A 14 9.77 26.43 -23.66
CA VAL A 14 9.89 25.26 -22.79
C VAL A 14 8.51 24.99 -22.17
N PHE A 15 7.78 24.02 -22.71
CA PHE A 15 6.61 23.47 -22.08
C PHE A 15 7.08 22.68 -20.84
N MET A 16 6.98 23.28 -19.65
CA MET A 16 7.02 22.54 -18.41
C MET A 16 5.75 21.68 -18.35
N LEU A 17 5.90 20.39 -18.65
CA LEU A 17 4.91 19.39 -18.26
C LEU A 17 4.96 19.32 -16.72
N ALA A 18 4.05 20.05 -16.08
CA ALA A 18 3.76 19.83 -14.68
C ALA A 18 3.26 18.39 -14.60
N SER A 19 4.02 17.50 -13.96
CA SER A 19 3.55 16.20 -13.56
C SER A 19 2.31 16.45 -12.70
N ALA A 20 1.12 16.15 -13.21
CA ALA A 20 -0.10 16.10 -12.44
C ALA A 20 0.10 14.95 -11.45
N GLY A 21 0.76 15.26 -10.32
CA GLY A 21 0.87 14.35 -9.19
C GLY A 21 -0.54 13.94 -8.79
N TYR A 22 -0.71 12.71 -8.39
CA TYR A 22 -1.94 12.06 -7.97
C TYR A 22 -2.86 13.01 -7.17
N ALA A 23 -3.73 13.74 -7.88
CA ALA A 23 -4.74 14.60 -7.26
C ALA A 23 -5.99 13.80 -6.90
N GLN A 24 -6.12 12.60 -7.44
CA GLN A 24 -7.32 11.77 -7.31
C GLN A 24 -7.19 10.76 -6.16
N THR A 25 -8.23 10.68 -5.35
CA THR A 25 -8.38 9.66 -4.32
C THR A 25 -8.45 8.28 -4.96
N LEU A 26 -7.68 7.32 -4.43
CA LEU A 26 -7.64 5.95 -4.91
C LEU A 26 -8.14 4.99 -3.83
N THR A 27 -9.06 4.11 -4.20
CA THR A 27 -9.50 3.01 -3.34
C THR A 27 -8.63 1.78 -3.58
N LEU A 28 -8.21 1.15 -2.50
CA LEU A 28 -7.50 -0.13 -2.50
C LEU A 28 -8.37 -1.16 -1.80
N ILE A 29 -8.36 -2.39 -2.30
CA ILE A 29 -9.01 -3.54 -1.67
C ILE A 29 -8.00 -4.66 -1.43
N GLY A 30 -8.23 -5.46 -0.41
CA GLY A 30 -7.38 -6.60 -0.09
C GLY A 30 -8.17 -7.75 0.54
N SER A 31 -7.68 -8.96 0.29
CA SER A 31 -8.05 -10.18 1.02
C SER A 31 -6.76 -10.83 1.50
N GLY A 32 -6.74 -11.28 2.74
CA GLY A 32 -5.55 -11.82 3.38
C GLY A 32 -5.77 -13.21 3.95
N SER A 33 -4.68 -13.96 4.06
CA SER A 33 -4.62 -15.24 4.75
C SER A 33 -3.20 -15.58 5.17
N SER A 34 -3.08 -16.60 6.01
CA SER A 34 -1.78 -17.16 6.44
C SER A 34 -1.00 -17.78 5.27
N ALA A 35 -1.69 -18.29 4.25
CA ALA A 35 -1.06 -18.85 3.05
C ALA A 35 -0.37 -17.79 2.18
N PHE A 36 -0.64 -16.51 2.39
CA PHE A 36 -0.02 -15.40 1.64
C PHE A 36 1.22 -14.83 2.32
N GLU A 37 1.60 -15.34 3.48
CA GLU A 37 2.86 -15.00 4.13
C GLU A 37 4.08 -15.41 3.30
N VAL A 38 5.22 -14.81 3.61
CA VAL A 38 6.48 -15.08 2.90
C VAL A 38 7.57 -15.43 3.92
N PRO A 39 7.89 -16.71 4.09
CA PRO A 39 7.28 -17.90 3.46
C PRO A 39 5.83 -18.15 3.93
N PRO A 40 5.01 -18.88 3.16
CA PRO A 40 3.66 -19.27 3.58
C PRO A 40 3.68 -20.08 4.89
N ILE A 41 2.66 -19.83 5.73
CA ILE A 41 2.47 -20.59 6.97
C ILE A 41 1.10 -21.27 6.99
N ALA A 42 0.99 -22.32 7.79
CA ALA A 42 -0.30 -22.94 8.08
C ALA A 42 -1.02 -22.13 9.17
N GLY A 43 -2.24 -21.69 8.87
CA GLY A 43 -3.10 -20.93 9.79
C GLY A 43 -4.51 -20.81 9.25
N ALA A 44 -5.48 -20.57 10.15
CA ALA A 44 -6.88 -20.37 9.80
C ALA A 44 -7.25 -18.88 9.65
N GLY A 45 -6.33 -17.98 10.01
CA GLY A 45 -6.55 -16.54 9.96
C GLY A 45 -6.81 -16.03 8.56
N THR A 46 -7.86 -15.21 8.42
CA THR A 46 -8.21 -14.52 7.18
C THR A 46 -8.54 -13.06 7.45
N SER A 47 -8.51 -12.25 6.42
CA SER A 47 -8.86 -10.84 6.54
C SER A 47 -9.37 -10.25 5.23
N SER A 48 -10.07 -9.12 5.35
CA SER A 48 -10.43 -8.26 4.22
C SER A 48 -10.20 -6.80 4.58
N ALA A 49 -9.87 -5.97 3.61
CA ALA A 49 -9.75 -4.53 3.83
C ALA A 49 -10.22 -3.71 2.64
N THR A 50 -10.67 -2.51 2.98
CA THR A 50 -10.83 -1.41 2.03
C THR A 50 -10.03 -0.22 2.56
N CYS A 51 -9.15 0.31 1.73
CA CYS A 51 -8.33 1.45 2.07
C CYS A 51 -8.52 2.58 1.05
N THR A 52 -8.25 3.80 1.48
CA THR A 52 -8.35 5.00 0.65
C THR A 52 -7.06 5.80 0.76
N LEU A 53 -6.40 6.01 -0.36
CA LEU A 53 -5.31 6.95 -0.49
C LEU A 53 -5.88 8.30 -0.93
N ASN A 54 -5.64 9.34 -0.15
CA ASN A 54 -6.02 10.71 -0.49
C ASN A 54 -4.78 11.60 -0.55
N PRO A 55 -4.20 11.81 -1.73
CA PRO A 55 -2.99 12.62 -1.87
C PRO A 55 -3.19 14.09 -1.47
N SER A 56 -4.37 14.66 -1.75
CA SER A 56 -4.68 16.05 -1.44
C SER A 56 -4.76 16.32 0.07
N ALA A 57 -5.27 15.35 0.84
CA ALA A 57 -5.31 15.42 2.30
C ALA A 57 -4.04 14.84 2.95
N ALA A 58 -3.14 14.25 2.17
CA ALA A 58 -1.99 13.49 2.64
C ALA A 58 -2.37 12.44 3.70
N THR A 59 -3.41 11.64 3.41
CA THR A 59 -3.92 10.61 4.31
C THR A 59 -4.02 9.25 3.63
N PHE A 60 -3.77 8.20 4.42
CA PHE A 60 -4.02 6.82 4.07
C PHE A 60 -4.94 6.22 5.14
N ALA A 61 -6.20 5.99 4.78
CA ALA A 61 -7.23 5.46 5.67
C ALA A 61 -7.57 4.02 5.30
N CYS A 62 -7.78 3.15 6.30
CA CYS A 62 -8.19 1.76 6.08
C CYS A 62 -9.28 1.34 7.06
N THR A 63 -10.16 0.47 6.59
CA THR A 63 -10.99 -0.40 7.42
C THR A 63 -10.63 -1.84 7.07
N ALA A 64 -10.27 -2.63 8.08
CA ALA A 64 -9.97 -4.05 7.93
C ALA A 64 -10.78 -4.89 8.91
N THR A 65 -11.29 -6.02 8.44
CA THR A 65 -11.89 -7.06 9.27
C THR A 65 -10.97 -8.28 9.25
N VAL A 66 -10.71 -8.81 10.43
CA VAL A 66 -9.83 -9.96 10.65
C VAL A 66 -10.64 -11.06 11.32
N TYR A 67 -10.46 -12.29 10.86
CA TYR A 67 -11.18 -13.48 11.30
C TYR A 67 -10.20 -14.57 11.74
N ASN A 68 -10.61 -15.36 12.73
CA ASN A 68 -9.88 -16.54 13.22
C ASN A 68 -8.41 -16.26 13.57
N LEU A 69 -8.12 -15.09 14.13
CA LEU A 69 -6.79 -14.72 14.58
C LEU A 69 -6.73 -14.78 16.11
N VAL A 70 -5.77 -15.51 16.66
CA VAL A 70 -5.60 -15.70 18.10
C VAL A 70 -4.34 -15.01 18.58
N ASP A 71 -4.43 -14.32 19.72
CA ASP A 71 -3.30 -13.65 20.38
C ASP A 71 -2.58 -12.63 19.49
N LEU A 72 -3.35 -11.74 18.85
CA LEU A 72 -2.82 -10.62 18.08
C LEU A 72 -1.81 -9.80 18.89
N THR A 73 -0.65 -9.54 18.31
CA THR A 73 0.45 -8.79 18.94
C THR A 73 0.80 -7.49 18.24
N ALA A 74 0.67 -7.45 16.91
CA ALA A 74 1.00 -6.29 16.11
C ALA A 74 0.28 -6.30 14.76
N GLY A 75 0.23 -5.15 14.11
CA GLY A 75 -0.21 -5.00 12.73
C GLY A 75 0.55 -3.85 12.05
N HIS A 76 0.87 -4.05 10.79
CA HIS A 76 1.70 -3.11 10.05
C HIS A 76 1.23 -2.92 8.61
N VAL A 77 1.61 -1.77 8.03
CA VAL A 77 1.72 -1.60 6.58
C VAL A 77 3.16 -1.82 6.17
N HIS A 78 3.33 -2.56 5.11
CA HIS A 78 4.62 -2.82 4.46
C HIS A 78 4.60 -2.32 3.02
N VAL A 79 5.76 -1.95 2.50
CA VAL A 79 6.00 -1.75 1.07
C VAL A 79 6.70 -2.96 0.52
N GLY A 80 6.05 -3.65 -0.42
CA GLY A 80 6.53 -4.86 -1.07
C GLY A 80 5.47 -5.45 -1.98
N GLY A 81 5.89 -5.98 -3.11
CA GLY A 81 5.01 -6.66 -4.06
C GLY A 81 4.57 -8.03 -3.57
N PRO A 82 3.65 -8.68 -4.30
CA PRO A 82 3.24 -10.05 -4.02
C PRO A 82 4.45 -11.00 -3.93
N GLY A 83 4.49 -11.82 -2.86
CA GLY A 83 5.59 -12.76 -2.63
C GLY A 83 6.91 -12.14 -2.16
N VAL A 84 6.94 -10.85 -1.85
CA VAL A 84 8.14 -10.15 -1.36
C VAL A 84 7.92 -9.68 0.07
N ALA A 85 8.75 -10.13 1.00
CA ALA A 85 8.79 -9.59 2.36
C ALA A 85 9.46 -8.20 2.34
N GLY A 86 8.66 -7.17 2.49
CA GLY A 86 9.10 -5.78 2.47
C GLY A 86 9.21 -5.16 3.87
N PRO A 87 9.80 -3.97 4.00
CA PRO A 87 9.94 -3.28 5.27
C PRO A 87 8.62 -2.75 5.80
N VAL A 88 8.49 -2.69 7.12
CA VAL A 88 7.41 -1.94 7.80
C VAL A 88 7.57 -0.46 7.50
N VAL A 89 6.49 0.20 7.09
CA VAL A 89 6.44 1.64 6.84
C VAL A 89 5.44 2.38 7.73
N MET A 90 4.47 1.68 8.32
CA MET A 90 3.54 2.25 9.32
C MET A 90 3.06 1.17 10.27
N ASN A 91 2.82 1.54 11.52
CA ASN A 91 2.15 0.66 12.50
C ASN A 91 0.64 0.88 12.43
N ILE A 92 -0.15 -0.19 12.61
CA ILE A 92 -1.60 -0.07 12.82
C ILE A 92 -1.82 0.34 14.27
N PRO A 93 -2.44 1.49 14.55
CA PRO A 93 -2.66 1.96 15.91
C PRO A 93 -3.82 1.22 16.59
N SER A 94 -3.82 1.23 17.91
CA SER A 94 -4.98 0.81 18.74
C SER A 94 -5.51 -0.59 18.44
N LEU A 95 -4.60 -1.53 18.16
CA LEU A 95 -4.98 -2.93 17.96
C LEU A 95 -5.57 -3.54 19.22
N PRO A 96 -6.64 -4.35 19.12
CA PRO A 96 -7.18 -5.13 20.22
C PRO A 96 -6.24 -6.33 20.50
N LEU A 97 -5.15 -6.08 21.24
CA LEU A 97 -4.12 -7.07 21.48
C LEU A 97 -4.63 -8.24 22.32
N ARG A 98 -4.13 -9.45 22.04
CA ARG A 98 -4.39 -10.70 22.78
C ARG A 98 -5.85 -11.15 22.79
N ILE A 99 -6.60 -10.83 21.75
CA ILE A 99 -7.96 -11.34 21.56
C ILE A 99 -7.95 -12.58 20.68
N SER A 100 -9.02 -13.37 20.81
CA SER A 100 -9.27 -14.60 20.03
C SER A 100 -10.58 -14.51 19.26
N ASP A 101 -11.10 -13.29 19.06
CA ASP A 101 -12.36 -13.02 18.39
C ASP A 101 -12.12 -12.30 17.07
N ASP A 102 -13.09 -12.39 16.18
CA ASP A 102 -13.12 -11.59 14.98
C ASP A 102 -13.28 -10.10 15.33
N PHE A 103 -12.59 -9.23 14.61
CA PHE A 103 -12.65 -7.81 14.87
C PHE A 103 -12.57 -6.97 13.58
N THR A 104 -13.14 -5.77 13.65
CA THR A 104 -13.01 -4.75 12.61
C THR A 104 -12.35 -3.50 13.18
N LEU A 105 -11.37 -3.00 12.46
CA LEU A 105 -10.62 -1.80 12.79
C LEU A 105 -10.73 -0.77 11.68
N THR A 106 -10.79 0.49 12.09
CA THR A 106 -10.68 1.64 11.17
C THR A 106 -9.63 2.59 11.71
N TRP A 107 -8.72 3.02 10.84
CA TRP A 107 -7.65 3.95 11.21
C TRP A 107 -7.24 4.80 10.03
N THR A 108 -6.50 5.86 10.32
CA THR A 108 -5.95 6.78 9.31
C THR A 108 -4.52 7.11 9.67
N TRP A 109 -3.64 7.02 8.69
CA TRP A 109 -2.26 7.47 8.78
C TRP A 109 -2.06 8.79 8.06
N THR A 110 -1.10 9.55 8.56
CA THR A 110 -0.59 10.78 7.98
C THR A 110 0.92 10.67 7.78
N ASN A 111 1.55 11.72 7.31
CA ASN A 111 3.00 11.74 7.18
C ASN A 111 3.74 11.61 8.54
N ALA A 112 3.07 11.93 9.65
CA ALA A 112 3.65 11.81 10.99
C ALA A 112 3.77 10.35 11.48
N ASP A 113 2.99 9.44 10.89
CA ASP A 113 2.95 8.02 11.26
C ASP A 113 3.95 7.19 10.46
N LEU A 114 4.63 7.81 9.49
CA LEU A 114 5.53 7.14 8.56
C LEU A 114 6.85 6.74 9.24
N ILE A 115 7.21 5.49 9.11
CA ILE A 115 8.53 4.96 9.41
C ILE A 115 9.39 5.07 8.16
N LEU A 116 10.33 6.01 8.15
CA LEU A 116 11.18 6.26 6.99
C LEU A 116 12.03 5.03 6.64
N ARG A 117 12.10 4.72 5.35
CA ARG A 117 12.92 3.64 4.78
C ARG A 117 13.69 4.15 3.54
N PRO A 118 14.66 5.06 3.70
CA PRO A 118 15.33 5.69 2.56
C PRO A 118 16.02 4.70 1.62
N ALA A 119 16.59 3.62 2.18
CA ALA A 119 17.22 2.57 1.38
C ALA A 119 16.23 1.80 0.48
N GLN A 120 14.93 1.85 0.78
CA GLN A 120 13.84 1.28 -0.02
C GLN A 120 13.02 2.35 -0.73
N GLY A 121 13.51 3.58 -0.79
CA GLY A 121 12.87 4.69 -1.50
C GLY A 121 11.69 5.33 -0.76
N VAL A 122 11.45 5.00 0.53
CA VAL A 122 10.33 5.54 1.30
C VAL A 122 10.82 6.67 2.21
N ASN A 123 10.62 7.92 1.78
CA ASN A 123 11.04 9.15 2.46
C ASN A 123 9.87 10.04 2.89
N LYS A 124 8.69 9.82 2.32
CA LYS A 124 7.45 10.57 2.56
C LYS A 124 6.23 9.69 2.27
N LEU A 125 5.07 10.08 2.75
CA LEU A 125 3.83 9.31 2.54
C LEU A 125 3.46 9.15 1.06
N ALA A 126 3.82 10.11 0.22
CA ALA A 126 3.62 10.02 -1.22
C ALA A 126 4.35 8.82 -1.87
N ASP A 127 5.49 8.40 -1.32
CA ASP A 127 6.23 7.24 -1.83
C ASP A 127 5.47 5.93 -1.50
N VAL A 128 4.79 5.90 -0.33
CA VAL A 128 3.88 4.80 0.01
C VAL A 128 2.67 4.81 -0.91
N PHE A 129 2.12 5.99 -1.25
CA PHE A 129 1.01 6.10 -2.20
C PHE A 129 1.39 5.56 -3.58
N GLU A 130 2.59 5.87 -4.06
CA GLU A 130 3.10 5.34 -5.33
C GLU A 130 3.23 3.81 -5.29
N ALA A 131 3.81 3.26 -4.22
CA ALA A 131 3.92 1.82 -4.03
C ALA A 131 2.54 1.15 -4.00
N CYS A 132 1.59 1.67 -3.21
CA CYS A 132 0.25 1.10 -3.08
C CYS A 132 -0.56 1.21 -4.38
N SER A 133 -0.47 2.33 -5.11
CA SER A 133 -1.14 2.50 -6.40
C SER A 133 -0.64 1.52 -7.46
N SER A 134 0.55 1.00 -7.28
CA SER A 134 1.15 -0.05 -8.13
C SER A 134 0.91 -1.47 -7.59
N GLY A 135 0.12 -1.63 -6.51
CA GLY A 135 -0.13 -2.93 -5.86
C GLY A 135 1.07 -3.46 -5.07
N ASN A 136 2.03 -2.59 -4.72
CA ASN A 136 3.25 -2.94 -3.99
C ASN A 136 3.18 -2.51 -2.52
N CYS A 137 2.04 -2.68 -1.87
CA CYS A 137 1.94 -2.58 -0.43
C CYS A 137 0.97 -3.63 0.13
N TYR A 138 1.14 -3.95 1.40
CA TYR A 138 0.31 -4.94 2.08
C TYR A 138 0.12 -4.64 3.56
N LEU A 139 -0.99 -5.10 4.11
CA LEU A 139 -1.21 -5.20 5.55
C LEU A 139 -0.69 -6.53 6.04
N ASN A 140 -0.09 -6.54 7.24
CA ASN A 140 0.36 -7.75 7.91
C ASN A 140 -0.08 -7.71 9.37
N PHE A 141 -0.65 -8.83 9.86
CA PHE A 141 -1.04 -9.01 11.26
C PHE A 141 -0.18 -10.11 11.87
N HIS A 142 0.31 -9.86 13.07
CA HIS A 142 1.24 -10.73 13.79
C HIS A 142 0.59 -11.28 15.06
N THR A 143 0.96 -12.48 15.45
CA THR A 143 0.47 -13.12 16.68
C THR A 143 1.63 -13.60 17.53
N THR A 144 1.31 -14.06 18.75
CA THR A 144 2.30 -14.72 19.60
C THR A 144 2.89 -15.97 18.95
N ALA A 145 2.08 -16.74 18.23
CA ALA A 145 2.52 -17.95 17.53
C ALA A 145 3.34 -17.62 16.28
N ASN A 146 3.03 -16.52 15.60
CA ASN A 146 3.67 -16.11 14.35
C ASN A 146 4.13 -14.65 14.45
N PRO A 147 5.21 -14.36 15.18
CA PRO A 147 5.72 -13.01 15.38
C PRO A 147 6.30 -12.39 14.10
N GLY A 148 6.62 -13.19 13.11
CA GLY A 148 7.04 -12.73 11.77
C GLY A 148 5.90 -12.30 10.86
N GLY A 149 4.64 -12.63 11.22
CA GLY A 149 3.41 -12.39 10.46
C GLY A 149 2.55 -13.64 10.42
N GLU A 150 1.25 -13.49 10.60
CA GLU A 150 0.28 -14.60 10.48
C GLU A 150 -0.70 -14.38 9.34
N ILE A 151 -1.10 -13.16 9.08
CA ILE A 151 -1.97 -12.83 7.96
C ILE A 151 -1.32 -11.73 7.12
N ARG A 152 -1.06 -12.04 5.85
CA ARG A 152 -0.64 -11.08 4.85
C ARG A 152 -1.80 -10.77 3.90
N MET A 153 -2.00 -9.49 3.60
CA MET A 153 -3.06 -8.98 2.73
C MET A 153 -2.50 -7.95 1.77
N GLN A 154 -2.25 -8.35 0.52
CA GLN A 154 -1.84 -7.41 -0.52
C GLN A 154 -2.98 -6.43 -0.82
N LEU A 155 -2.67 -5.14 -0.89
CA LEU A 155 -3.62 -4.09 -1.22
C LEU A 155 -3.55 -3.78 -2.72
N CYS A 156 -4.70 -3.83 -3.38
CA CYS A 156 -4.80 -3.69 -4.82
C CYS A 156 -5.70 -2.51 -5.19
N PRO A 157 -5.30 -1.64 -6.14
CA PRO A 157 -6.14 -0.58 -6.65
C PRO A 157 -7.47 -1.11 -7.20
N GLN A 158 -8.57 -0.48 -6.79
CA GLN A 158 -9.91 -0.77 -7.29
C GLN A 158 -10.20 0.12 -8.51
N GLY A 159 -10.74 -0.46 -9.57
CA GLY A 159 -11.25 0.29 -10.73
C GLY A 159 -10.26 0.48 -11.88
N ASP A 160 -9.02 0.01 -11.76
CA ASP A 160 -8.04 0.01 -12.86
C ASP A 160 -7.91 -1.35 -13.58
N GLY A 161 -8.89 -2.24 -13.39
CA GLY A 161 -8.88 -3.61 -13.90
C GLY A 161 -8.03 -4.58 -13.07
N ARG A 162 -7.45 -4.11 -11.97
CA ARG A 162 -6.73 -4.98 -11.03
C ARG A 162 -7.68 -5.42 -9.93
N ALA A 163 -7.98 -6.71 -9.87
CA ALA A 163 -8.68 -7.31 -8.73
C ALA A 163 -7.66 -7.95 -7.79
N ALA A 164 -7.96 -7.94 -6.48
CA ALA A 164 -7.25 -8.82 -5.57
C ALA A 164 -7.49 -10.26 -6.02
N ASN A 165 -6.49 -10.91 -6.58
CA ASN A 165 -6.62 -12.26 -7.11
C ASN A 165 -5.70 -13.21 -6.37
N THR A 166 -6.25 -14.36 -6.01
CA THR A 166 -5.53 -15.49 -5.42
C THR A 166 -5.10 -16.43 -6.53
N PHE A 167 -4.00 -16.12 -7.22
CA PHE A 167 -3.45 -17.03 -8.19
C PHE A 167 -2.22 -17.74 -7.60
N TYR A 168 -2.23 -19.06 -7.58
CA TYR A 168 -1.18 -19.92 -6.99
C TYR A 168 -0.87 -19.69 -5.50
N GLY A 169 -1.86 -19.33 -4.69
CA GLY A 169 -1.66 -19.07 -3.25
C GLY A 169 -0.91 -17.79 -2.93
N ILE A 170 -0.66 -16.93 -3.93
CA ILE A 170 -0.10 -15.59 -3.76
C ILE A 170 -1.23 -14.59 -3.92
N ASN A 171 -1.44 -13.73 -2.92
CA ASN A 171 -2.35 -12.60 -3.04
C ASN A 171 -1.68 -11.54 -3.93
N ALA A 172 -1.99 -11.58 -5.21
CA ALA A 172 -1.42 -10.70 -6.22
C ALA A 172 -2.50 -9.80 -6.81
N CYS A 173 -2.16 -8.54 -7.03
CA CYS A 173 -2.96 -7.65 -7.85
C CYS A 173 -2.78 -8.06 -9.32
N THR A 174 -3.78 -8.70 -9.91
CA THR A 174 -3.78 -9.03 -11.33
C THR A 174 -4.72 -8.14 -12.10
N ILE A 175 -4.32 -7.79 -13.32
CA ILE A 175 -5.22 -7.12 -14.27
C ILE A 175 -6.25 -8.16 -14.70
N ALA A 176 -7.54 -7.89 -14.46
CA ALA A 176 -8.60 -8.67 -15.08
C ALA A 176 -8.50 -8.47 -16.60
N ARG A 177 -8.24 -9.55 -17.35
CA ARG A 177 -8.25 -9.55 -18.82
C ARG A 177 -9.66 -9.74 -19.32
#